data_3dcda44068c2ff9b96f549631f2005f4
#
_entry.id   3dcda44068c2ff9b96f549631f2005f4
#
_cell.length_a   1.000
_cell.length_b   1.000
_cell.length_c   1.000
_cell.angle_alpha   90.00
_cell.angle_beta   90.00
_cell.angle_gamma   90.00
#
_symmetry.space_group_name_H-M   'P 1'
#
loop_
_entity.id
_entity.type
_entity.pdbx_description
1 polymer ?
#
loop_
_entity_poly.entity_id
_entity_poly.type
_entity_poly.pdbx_seq_one_letter_code
_entity_poly.pdbx_strand_id
1 'polypeptide(L)'
;DTRGLIRLHQFNKVELYWFVHPDQSADAHAQITADAEAVLQALELPYRVLDLCTGDLGFSAQRTYDLEVWLPGAGAYREISSCSVCGDFQARRSSIRTKEGKNTRLVHTLNGSGLAVGRTMAALLETGQQPDGTVRLPPALVPYVGSELLQPQ
;
A
#
# COMPACT_ATOMS: atom_id res chain seq x y z
N ASP A 1 3.33 21.55 -7.74
CA ASP A 1 2.21 21.83 -6.82
C ASP A 1 2.38 21.14 -5.48
N THR A 2 2.82 19.87 -5.48
CA THR A 2 2.99 19.09 -4.26
C THR A 2 4.45 19.09 -3.85
N ARG A 3 4.73 19.38 -2.57
CA ARG A 3 6.08 19.50 -2.00
C ARG A 3 6.24 18.59 -0.79
N GLY A 4 7.49 18.44 -0.32
CA GLY A 4 7.84 17.69 0.88
C GLY A 4 7.78 16.18 0.67
N LEU A 5 7.67 15.42 1.74
CA LEU A 5 7.75 13.95 1.76
C LEU A 5 6.63 13.24 0.96
N ILE A 6 5.55 13.93 0.62
CA ILE A 6 4.45 13.37 -0.16
C ILE A 6 4.82 13.17 -1.63
N ARG A 7 5.71 14.02 -2.17
CA ARG A 7 6.11 14.00 -3.58
C ARG A 7 7.61 14.18 -3.71
N LEU A 8 8.31 13.09 -3.91
CA LEU A 8 9.76 13.02 -4.06
C LEU A 8 10.11 12.49 -5.45
N HIS A 9 11.30 12.88 -5.97
CA HIS A 9 11.85 12.32 -7.21
C HIS A 9 12.27 10.85 -7.05
N GLN A 10 12.68 10.48 -5.84
CA GLN A 10 13.05 9.12 -5.49
C GLN A 10 12.49 8.79 -4.10
N PHE A 11 11.96 7.60 -3.93
CA PHE A 11 11.43 7.11 -2.66
C PHE A 11 11.54 5.59 -2.58
N ASN A 12 11.50 5.06 -1.36
CA ASN A 12 11.47 3.64 -1.11
C ASN A 12 10.03 3.14 -0.95
N LYS A 13 9.75 1.98 -1.53
CA LYS A 13 8.47 1.31 -1.43
C LYS A 13 8.67 -0.19 -1.31
N VAL A 14 7.89 -0.83 -0.48
CA VAL A 14 7.74 -2.28 -0.46
C VAL A 14 6.58 -2.62 -1.37
N GLU A 15 6.80 -3.51 -2.33
CA GLU A 15 5.77 -3.91 -3.28
C GLU A 15 5.38 -5.36 -3.06
N LEU A 16 4.07 -5.61 -2.97
CA LEU A 16 3.47 -6.93 -3.01
C LEU A 16 3.11 -7.23 -4.47
N TYR A 17 3.58 -8.34 -5.00
CA TYR A 17 3.29 -8.74 -6.37
C TYR A 17 2.91 -10.22 -6.43
N TRP A 18 1.70 -10.51 -6.92
CA TRP A 18 1.13 -11.84 -6.90
C TRP A 18 0.81 -12.37 -8.29
N PHE A 19 1.06 -13.65 -8.47
CA PHE A 19 0.61 -14.45 -9.61
C PHE A 19 -0.43 -15.43 -9.10
N VAL A 20 -1.63 -15.36 -9.65
CA VAL A 20 -2.73 -16.19 -9.18
C VAL A 20 -3.45 -16.88 -10.32
N HIS A 21 -4.15 -17.96 -10.01
CA HIS A 21 -5.06 -18.57 -10.96
C HIS A 21 -6.19 -17.57 -11.28
N PRO A 22 -6.64 -17.48 -12.56
CA PRO A 22 -7.67 -16.51 -12.94
C PRO A 22 -8.93 -16.53 -12.07
N ASP A 23 -9.35 -17.72 -11.65
CA ASP A 23 -10.57 -17.90 -10.84
C ASP A 23 -10.40 -17.43 -9.38
N GLN A 24 -9.18 -17.12 -8.95
CA GLN A 24 -8.86 -16.68 -7.59
C GLN A 24 -8.61 -15.16 -7.49
N SER A 25 -8.73 -14.42 -8.61
CA SER A 25 -8.34 -13.01 -8.66
C SER A 25 -9.10 -12.12 -7.68
N ALA A 26 -10.39 -12.35 -7.49
CA ALA A 26 -11.21 -11.55 -6.58
C ALA A 26 -10.80 -11.74 -5.13
N ASP A 27 -10.62 -12.99 -4.71
CA ASP A 27 -10.19 -13.34 -3.35
C ASP A 27 -8.76 -12.86 -3.09
N ALA A 28 -7.88 -13.02 -4.08
CA ALA A 28 -6.51 -12.52 -4.02
C ALA A 28 -6.46 -10.98 -3.91
N HIS A 29 -7.36 -10.26 -4.60
CA HIS A 29 -7.45 -8.81 -4.48
C HIS A 29 -7.88 -8.37 -3.09
N ALA A 30 -8.87 -9.05 -2.51
CA ALA A 30 -9.27 -8.81 -1.13
C ALA A 30 -8.11 -9.09 -0.15
N GLN A 31 -7.38 -10.19 -0.36
CA GLN A 31 -6.28 -10.57 0.53
C GLN A 31 -5.09 -9.62 0.46
N ILE A 32 -4.62 -9.25 -0.76
CA ILE A 32 -3.49 -8.32 -0.89
C ILE A 32 -3.83 -6.93 -0.31
N THR A 33 -5.10 -6.52 -0.40
CA THR A 33 -5.59 -5.30 0.23
C THR A 33 -5.55 -5.43 1.75
N ALA A 34 -6.04 -6.53 2.30
CA ALA A 34 -6.00 -6.81 3.74
C ALA A 34 -4.56 -6.87 4.28
N ASP A 35 -3.62 -7.41 3.52
CA ASP A 35 -2.20 -7.44 3.91
C ASP A 35 -1.62 -6.01 4.00
N ALA A 36 -1.98 -5.12 3.08
CA ALA A 36 -1.59 -3.71 3.15
C ALA A 36 -2.27 -2.98 4.32
N GLU A 37 -3.55 -3.25 4.57
CA GLU A 37 -4.29 -2.71 5.73
C GLU A 37 -3.67 -3.16 7.06
N ALA A 38 -3.24 -4.43 7.15
CA ALA A 38 -2.63 -4.98 8.37
C ALA A 38 -1.38 -4.21 8.79
N VAL A 39 -0.60 -3.69 7.86
CA VAL A 39 0.55 -2.83 8.17
C VAL A 39 0.08 -1.50 8.79
N LEU A 40 -0.94 -0.85 8.21
CA LEU A 40 -1.48 0.40 8.76
C LEU A 40 -2.12 0.20 10.14
N GLN A 41 -2.80 -0.93 10.35
CA GLN A 41 -3.38 -1.30 11.64
C GLN A 41 -2.29 -1.54 12.69
N ALA A 42 -1.22 -2.26 12.35
CA ALA A 42 -0.09 -2.48 13.25
C ALA A 42 0.65 -1.18 13.61
N LEU A 43 0.64 -0.20 12.69
CA LEU A 43 1.19 1.13 12.89
C LEU A 43 0.21 2.11 13.57
N GLU A 44 -1.00 1.66 13.89
CA GLU A 44 -2.05 2.47 14.55
C GLU A 44 -2.38 3.76 13.79
N LEU A 45 -2.23 3.75 12.46
CA LEU A 45 -2.49 4.91 11.61
C LEU A 45 -3.97 4.94 11.18
N PRO A 46 -4.67 6.08 11.33
CA PRO A 46 -6.01 6.24 10.78
C PRO A 46 -5.98 6.21 9.25
N TYR A 47 -6.78 5.35 8.64
CA TYR A 47 -6.82 5.18 7.19
C TYR A 47 -8.25 4.95 6.69
N ARG A 48 -8.41 5.01 5.38
CA ARG A 48 -9.62 4.59 4.66
C ARG A 48 -9.26 3.84 3.39
N VAL A 49 -10.18 3.02 2.89
CA VAL A 49 -10.06 2.31 1.62
C VAL A 49 -11.02 2.94 0.61
N LEU A 50 -10.54 3.20 -0.59
CA LEU A 50 -11.31 3.73 -1.71
C LEU A 50 -11.35 2.70 -2.84
N ASP A 51 -12.55 2.41 -3.36
CA ASP A 51 -12.72 1.66 -4.60
C ASP A 51 -12.66 2.67 -5.75
N LEU A 52 -11.62 2.62 -6.57
CA LEU A 52 -11.39 3.62 -7.60
C LEU A 52 -12.44 3.53 -8.72
N CYS A 53 -12.93 4.67 -9.15
CA CYS A 53 -13.77 4.76 -10.33
C CYS A 53 -12.96 4.49 -11.61
N THR A 54 -13.64 4.14 -12.68
CA THR A 54 -13.00 3.77 -13.97
C THR A 54 -12.15 4.89 -14.57
N GLY A 55 -12.43 6.15 -14.26
CA GLY A 55 -11.66 7.30 -14.73
C GLY A 55 -10.27 7.42 -14.10
N ASP A 56 -10.08 6.81 -12.93
CA ASP A 56 -8.82 6.86 -12.17
C ASP A 56 -8.01 5.56 -12.26
N LEU A 57 -8.57 4.51 -12.90
CA LEU A 57 -7.87 3.24 -13.08
C LEU A 57 -6.68 3.38 -14.01
N GLY A 58 -5.55 2.81 -13.61
CA GLY A 58 -4.41 2.60 -14.50
C GLY A 58 -4.80 1.68 -15.69
N PHE A 59 -4.20 1.90 -16.84
CA PHE A 59 -4.55 1.21 -18.10
C PHE A 59 -4.46 -0.33 -18.04
N SER A 60 -3.70 -0.89 -17.10
CA SER A 60 -3.55 -2.33 -16.89
C SER A 60 -4.49 -2.89 -15.83
N ALA A 61 -5.12 -2.05 -15.02
CA ALA A 61 -5.93 -2.47 -13.91
C ALA A 61 -7.38 -2.73 -14.31
N GLN A 62 -7.98 -3.77 -13.76
CA GLN A 62 -9.40 -4.07 -13.86
C GLN A 62 -10.18 -3.49 -12.67
N ARG A 63 -9.55 -3.46 -11.50
CA ARG A 63 -10.06 -2.86 -10.26
C ARG A 63 -8.89 -2.48 -9.38
N THR A 64 -9.04 -1.39 -8.65
CA THR A 64 -8.03 -0.91 -7.71
C THR A 64 -8.70 -0.44 -6.41
N TYR A 65 -8.12 -0.84 -5.30
CA TYR A 65 -8.37 -0.25 -3.99
C TYR A 65 -7.17 0.59 -3.59
N ASP A 66 -7.41 1.87 -3.33
CA ASP A 66 -6.42 2.75 -2.72
C ASP A 66 -6.62 2.83 -1.21
N LEU A 67 -5.54 2.70 -0.47
CA LEU A 67 -5.50 2.97 0.96
C LEU A 67 -4.96 4.38 1.15
N GLU A 68 -5.74 5.21 1.83
CA GLU A 68 -5.34 6.57 2.17
C GLU A 68 -5.18 6.73 3.68
N VAL A 69 -4.07 7.29 4.10
CA VAL A 69 -3.78 7.60 5.50
C VAL A 69 -4.11 9.06 5.80
N TRP A 70 -4.61 9.32 7.00
CA TRP A 70 -4.83 10.67 7.47
C TRP A 70 -3.51 11.36 7.82
N LEU A 71 -3.30 12.55 7.29
CA LEU A 71 -2.15 13.41 7.61
C LEU A 71 -2.65 14.64 8.36
N PRO A 72 -2.42 14.72 9.68
CA PRO A 72 -2.88 15.84 10.51
C PRO A 72 -2.38 17.21 10.03
N GLY A 73 -1.13 17.30 9.62
CA GLY A 73 -0.52 18.53 9.13
C GLY A 73 -1.12 19.03 7.81
N ALA A 74 -1.61 18.12 6.98
CA ALA A 74 -2.30 18.46 5.74
C ALA A 74 -3.83 18.62 5.93
N GLY A 75 -4.39 18.15 7.05
CA GLY A 75 -5.82 18.08 7.29
C GLY A 75 -6.57 17.25 6.23
N ALA A 76 -5.93 16.22 5.69
CA ALA A 76 -6.45 15.46 4.55
C ALA A 76 -5.93 14.02 4.51
N TYR A 77 -6.70 13.16 3.88
CA TYR A 77 -6.24 11.82 3.51
C TYR A 77 -5.29 11.89 2.30
N ARG A 78 -4.29 11.04 2.30
CA ARG A 78 -3.33 10.88 1.19
C ARG A 78 -3.08 9.40 0.94
N GLU A 79 -3.03 9.03 -0.33
CA GLU A 79 -2.71 7.68 -0.78
C GLU A 79 -1.36 7.21 -0.22
N ILE A 80 -1.35 6.00 0.34
CA ILE A 80 -0.16 5.34 0.89
C ILE A 80 0.06 3.96 0.28
N SER A 81 -0.99 3.35 -0.23
CA SER A 81 -0.95 2.09 -0.96
C SER A 81 -2.01 2.09 -2.05
N SER A 82 -1.74 1.38 -3.13
CA SER A 82 -2.68 1.13 -4.21
C SER A 82 -2.60 -0.36 -4.55
N CYS A 83 -3.71 -1.08 -4.41
CA CYS A 83 -3.82 -2.51 -4.62
C CYS A 83 -4.66 -2.80 -5.86
N SER A 84 -4.04 -3.31 -6.92
CA SER A 84 -4.67 -3.49 -8.22
C SER A 84 -4.71 -4.95 -8.66
N VAL A 85 -5.81 -5.37 -9.26
CA VAL A 85 -5.89 -6.59 -10.06
C VAL A 85 -5.81 -6.25 -11.54
N CYS A 86 -4.85 -6.85 -12.24
CA CYS A 86 -4.54 -6.56 -13.64
C CYS A 86 -5.06 -7.65 -14.61
N GLY A 87 -5.76 -8.66 -14.11
CA GLY A 87 -6.18 -9.79 -14.94
C GLY A 87 -5.00 -10.42 -15.65
N ASP A 88 -5.18 -10.80 -16.90
CA ASP A 88 -4.14 -11.40 -17.73
C ASP A 88 -3.29 -10.37 -18.53
N PHE A 89 -3.52 -9.08 -18.33
CA PHE A 89 -2.89 -8.02 -19.12
C PHE A 89 -1.36 -8.10 -19.12
N GLN A 90 -0.76 -8.25 -17.93
CA GLN A 90 0.69 -8.38 -17.79
C GLN A 90 1.18 -9.78 -18.16
N ALA A 91 0.41 -10.81 -17.82
CA ALA A 91 0.74 -12.19 -18.15
C ALA A 91 0.81 -12.45 -19.66
N ARG A 92 -0.07 -11.83 -20.47
CA ARG A 92 0.01 -11.90 -21.94
C ARG A 92 1.32 -11.36 -22.48
N ARG A 93 1.80 -10.24 -21.93
CA ARG A 93 3.03 -9.57 -22.36
C ARG A 93 4.29 -10.30 -21.92
N SER A 94 4.22 -10.90 -20.73
CA SER A 94 5.35 -11.62 -20.13
C SER A 94 5.31 -13.13 -20.41
N SER A 95 4.30 -13.61 -21.13
CA SER A 95 4.08 -15.04 -21.47
C SER A 95 3.99 -15.95 -20.23
N ILE A 96 3.45 -15.45 -19.11
CA ILE A 96 3.35 -16.19 -17.86
C ILE A 96 2.07 -17.01 -17.84
N ARG A 97 2.23 -18.33 -17.67
CA ARG A 97 1.12 -19.29 -17.73
C ARG A 97 1.19 -20.28 -16.57
N THR A 98 0.03 -20.81 -16.21
CA THR A 98 -0.12 -21.93 -15.28
C THR A 98 -0.65 -23.16 -16.01
N LYS A 99 -0.33 -24.37 -15.53
CA LYS A 99 -0.89 -25.61 -16.02
C LYS A 99 -2.21 -25.92 -15.32
N GLU A 100 -3.20 -26.33 -16.11
CA GLU A 100 -4.48 -26.81 -15.64
C GLU A 100 -4.75 -28.17 -16.32
N GLY A 101 -4.33 -29.26 -15.68
CA GLY A 101 -4.34 -30.57 -16.29
C GLY A 101 -3.47 -30.65 -17.55
N LYS A 102 -4.09 -30.89 -18.71
CA LYS A 102 -3.41 -30.92 -20.03
C LYS A 102 -3.37 -29.54 -20.70
N ASN A 103 -4.11 -28.57 -20.19
CA ASN A 103 -4.21 -27.23 -20.76
C ASN A 103 -3.28 -26.25 -20.04
N THR A 104 -3.05 -25.09 -20.67
CA THR A 104 -2.36 -23.96 -20.06
C THR A 104 -3.26 -22.73 -20.11
N ARG A 105 -3.29 -21.96 -19.03
CA ARG A 105 -3.99 -20.66 -18.96
C ARG A 105 -2.98 -19.56 -18.60
N LEU A 106 -3.25 -18.36 -19.04
CA LEU A 106 -2.53 -17.19 -18.55
C LEU A 106 -2.86 -16.98 -17.07
N VAL A 107 -1.87 -16.64 -16.26
CA VAL A 107 -2.13 -16.24 -14.87
C VAL A 107 -2.74 -14.85 -14.83
N HIS A 108 -3.39 -14.52 -13.71
CA HIS A 108 -3.68 -13.14 -13.37
C HIS A 108 -2.60 -12.57 -12.46
N THR A 109 -2.34 -11.28 -12.59
CA THR A 109 -1.38 -10.57 -11.74
C THR A 109 -2.08 -9.54 -10.89
N LEU A 110 -1.55 -9.36 -9.68
CA LEU A 110 -1.94 -8.32 -8.75
C LEU A 110 -0.69 -7.62 -8.23
N ASN A 111 -0.83 -6.37 -7.91
CA ASN A 111 0.20 -5.63 -7.19
C ASN A 111 -0.44 -4.78 -6.09
N GLY A 112 0.35 -4.51 -5.05
CA GLY A 112 -0.07 -3.70 -3.93
C GLY A 112 1.14 -3.11 -3.22
N SER A 113 1.05 -1.89 -2.73
CA SER A 113 2.12 -1.30 -1.95
C SER A 113 2.01 -1.71 -0.49
N GLY A 114 3.03 -2.26 0.04
CA GLY A 114 3.02 -2.68 1.43
C GLY A 114 4.14 -2.08 2.30
N LEU A 115 4.38 -0.76 2.29
CA LEU A 115 3.74 0.49 1.87
C LEU A 115 4.75 1.44 1.19
N ALA A 116 4.32 2.70 0.90
CA ALA A 116 5.20 3.80 0.53
C ALA A 116 5.94 4.31 1.78
N VAL A 117 7.23 3.98 1.94
CA VAL A 117 7.98 4.17 3.20
C VAL A 117 8.02 5.65 3.64
N GLY A 118 8.31 6.58 2.73
CA GLY A 118 8.40 8.00 3.06
C GLY A 118 7.06 8.60 3.53
N ARG A 119 5.95 8.23 2.90
CA ARG A 119 4.61 8.68 3.32
C ARG A 119 4.21 8.06 4.66
N THR A 120 4.55 6.80 4.89
CA THR A 120 4.32 6.12 6.16
C THR A 120 5.09 6.81 7.29
N MET A 121 6.36 7.16 7.05
CA MET A 121 7.17 7.90 8.01
C MET A 121 6.57 9.27 8.33
N ALA A 122 6.12 10.02 7.31
CA ALA A 122 5.44 11.30 7.53
C ALA A 122 4.19 11.15 8.39
N ALA A 123 3.35 10.15 8.07
CA ALA A 123 2.13 9.87 8.83
C ALA A 123 2.42 9.52 10.30
N LEU A 124 3.43 8.69 10.55
CA LEU A 124 3.86 8.31 11.90
C LEU A 124 4.36 9.53 12.70
N LEU A 125 5.20 10.36 12.10
CA LEU A 125 5.72 11.56 12.75
C LEU A 125 4.62 12.56 13.07
N GLU A 126 3.69 12.82 12.12
CA GLU A 126 2.59 13.75 12.34
C GLU A 126 1.56 13.23 13.36
N THR A 127 1.21 11.94 13.29
CA THR A 127 0.21 11.33 14.19
C THR A 127 0.75 11.15 15.60
N GLY A 128 2.04 10.80 15.73
CA GLY A 128 2.69 10.54 17.02
C GLY A 128 3.16 11.76 17.78
N GLN A 129 3.12 12.96 17.18
CA GLN A 129 3.65 14.19 17.76
C GLN A 129 2.96 14.55 19.08
N GLN A 130 3.75 14.88 20.10
CA GLN A 130 3.28 15.27 21.41
C GLN A 130 3.49 16.79 21.64
N PRO A 131 2.77 17.39 22.62
CA PRO A 131 2.90 18.83 22.91
C PRO A 131 4.31 19.27 23.33
N ASP A 132 5.12 18.35 23.86
CA ASP A 132 6.49 18.59 24.29
C ASP A 132 7.52 18.44 23.16
N GLY A 133 7.06 18.17 21.93
CA GLY A 133 7.90 17.99 20.75
C GLY A 133 8.43 16.56 20.58
N THR A 134 8.15 15.65 21.49
CA THR A 134 8.47 14.23 21.29
C THR A 134 7.51 13.60 20.28
N VAL A 135 7.90 12.44 19.73
CA VAL A 135 7.03 11.66 18.85
C VAL A 135 6.86 10.26 19.44
N ARG A 136 5.63 9.90 19.77
CA ARG A 136 5.29 8.56 20.22
C ARG A 136 5.24 7.60 19.03
N LEU A 137 5.96 6.49 19.14
CA LEU A 137 5.95 5.43 18.15
C LEU A 137 4.91 4.34 18.49
N PRO A 138 4.27 3.73 17.49
CA PRO A 138 3.40 2.58 17.69
C PRO A 138 4.21 1.39 18.23
N PRO A 139 3.61 0.52 19.07
CA PRO A 139 4.30 -0.61 19.70
C PRO A 139 5.03 -1.52 18.69
N ALA A 140 4.47 -1.69 17.49
CA ALA A 140 5.06 -2.50 16.43
C ALA A 140 6.45 -2.01 15.98
N LEU A 141 6.78 -0.72 16.14
CA LEU A 141 8.08 -0.16 15.75
C LEU A 141 9.10 -0.16 16.88
N VAL A 142 8.67 -0.26 18.13
CA VAL A 142 9.57 -0.21 19.29
C VAL A 142 10.71 -1.23 19.23
N PRO A 143 10.50 -2.50 18.84
CA PRO A 143 11.58 -3.48 18.74
C PRO A 143 12.65 -3.12 17.69
N TYR A 144 12.29 -2.34 16.67
CA TYR A 144 13.19 -1.94 15.60
C TYR A 144 13.94 -0.65 15.91
N VAL A 145 13.28 0.29 16.58
CA VAL A 145 13.84 1.62 16.90
C VAL A 145 14.56 1.59 18.25
N GLY A 146 14.15 0.71 19.18
CA GLY A 146 14.70 0.62 20.53
C GLY A 146 14.16 1.69 21.48
N SER A 147 13.12 2.42 21.12
CA SER A 147 12.50 3.47 21.94
C SER A 147 11.02 3.59 21.62
N GLU A 148 10.21 3.94 22.62
CA GLU A 148 8.80 4.30 22.44
C GLU A 148 8.61 5.78 22.05
N LEU A 149 9.61 6.61 22.33
CA LEU A 149 9.58 8.05 22.09
C LEU A 149 10.83 8.50 21.34
N LEU A 150 10.63 9.24 20.26
CA LEU A 150 11.70 10.01 19.62
C LEU A 150 11.81 11.36 20.32
N GLN A 151 13.04 11.75 20.69
CA GLN A 151 13.31 13.03 21.34
C GLN A 151 13.62 14.10 20.29
N PRO A 152 13.18 15.34 20.49
CA PRO A 152 13.68 16.46 19.66
C PRO A 152 15.17 16.63 19.88
N GLN A 153 15.88 16.99 18.81
CA GLN A 153 17.31 17.33 18.88
C GLN A 153 17.53 18.78 19.32
#